data_601322596901513ecc324adf01dc0190
#
_entry.id   601322596901513ecc324adf01dc0190
#
_cell.length_a   1.000
_cell.length_b   1.000
_cell.length_c   1.000
_cell.angle_alpha   90.00
_cell.angle_beta   90.00
_cell.angle_gamma   90.00
#
_symmetry.space_group_name_H-M   'P 1'
#
loop_
_entity.id
_entity.type
_entity.pdbx_description
1 polymer ?
#
loop_
_entity_poly.entity_id
_entity_poly.type
_entity_poly.pdbx_seq_one_letter_code
_entity_poly.pdbx_strand_id
1 'polypeptide(L)'
;MKRILFQGDSITDAGRNREALPESNTGYGAGYPALVAARIFGDHLGNGYNIINRGISGNRVVDLYARWKKDCLNLNPDVLSILIGVNDTWHEKSESRNGVEVERYKLIYDMLLEWTVKTLPEIKLVLMEPFVLETGAVSADWLPEIAERGAVVKELAEKYNAIFIPCQQIISDAAAKAGADDLILRDGVHPSVMGHQVLADAWLKYAGSLI
;
A
#
# COMPACT_ATOMS: atom_id res chain seq x y z
N MET A 1 1.71 -23.24 4.05
CA MET A 1 0.79 -22.11 4.29
C MET A 1 1.36 -20.90 3.58
N LYS A 2 0.65 -20.35 2.61
CA LYS A 2 1.11 -19.19 1.84
C LYS A 2 0.91 -17.90 2.64
N ARG A 3 1.97 -17.14 2.86
CA ARG A 3 1.94 -15.90 3.65
C ARG A 3 1.91 -14.68 2.76
N ILE A 4 0.87 -13.85 2.92
CA ILE A 4 0.68 -12.60 2.18
C ILE A 4 0.81 -11.46 3.19
N LEU A 5 1.75 -10.55 2.96
CA LEU A 5 2.03 -9.42 3.84
C LEU A 5 1.67 -8.11 3.15
N PHE A 6 0.85 -7.30 3.80
CA PHE A 6 0.56 -5.92 3.39
C PHE A 6 1.37 -4.94 4.23
N GLN A 7 2.13 -4.09 3.57
CA GLN A 7 2.92 -2.99 4.15
C GLN A 7 2.45 -1.66 3.60
N GLY A 8 2.55 -0.63 4.41
CA GLY A 8 2.15 0.72 4.03
C GLY A 8 1.90 1.63 5.22
N ASP A 9 1.14 2.67 4.94
CA ASP A 9 0.74 3.73 5.86
C ASP A 9 -0.70 3.57 6.39
N SER A 10 -1.40 4.71 6.60
CA SER A 10 -2.78 4.75 7.10
C SER A 10 -3.79 4.08 6.17
N ILE A 11 -3.56 4.10 4.86
CA ILE A 11 -4.45 3.47 3.87
C ILE A 11 -4.42 1.95 4.04
N THR A 12 -3.26 1.40 4.36
CA THR A 12 -3.07 -0.03 4.64
C THR A 12 -3.44 -0.39 6.08
N ASP A 13 -3.05 0.43 7.06
CA ASP A 13 -3.39 0.27 8.50
C ASP A 13 -4.93 0.20 8.70
N ALA A 14 -5.62 1.19 8.17
CA ALA A 14 -7.08 1.34 8.25
C ALA A 14 -7.67 0.96 9.63
N GLY A 15 -7.02 1.42 10.70
CA GLY A 15 -7.46 1.20 12.07
C GLY A 15 -7.28 -0.23 12.58
N ARG A 16 -6.33 -1.00 12.04
CA ARG A 16 -6.03 -2.33 12.57
C ARG A 16 -5.62 -2.29 14.04
N ASN A 17 -5.99 -3.29 14.79
CA ASN A 17 -5.48 -3.49 16.14
C ASN A 17 -4.05 -4.06 16.07
N ARG A 18 -3.07 -3.25 16.45
CA ARG A 18 -1.63 -3.59 16.38
C ARG A 18 -1.20 -4.63 17.41
N GLU A 19 -1.96 -4.74 18.50
CA GLU A 19 -1.72 -5.73 19.57
C GLU A 19 -2.40 -7.07 19.29
N ALA A 20 -3.29 -7.13 18.30
CA ALA A 20 -3.97 -8.37 17.92
C ALA A 20 -2.99 -9.33 17.22
N LEU A 21 -3.29 -10.63 17.33
CA LEU A 21 -2.61 -11.63 16.50
C LEU A 21 -2.82 -11.30 15.01
N PRO A 22 -1.80 -11.52 14.17
CA PRO A 22 -1.87 -11.16 12.74
C PRO A 22 -3.07 -11.76 12.01
N GLU A 23 -3.47 -12.96 12.39
CA GLU A 23 -4.60 -13.71 11.83
C GLU A 23 -5.96 -13.39 12.44
N SER A 24 -6.02 -12.46 13.41
CA SER A 24 -7.30 -12.06 13.99
C SER A 24 -8.04 -11.07 13.11
N ASN A 25 -9.37 -11.10 13.12
CA ASN A 25 -10.21 -10.18 12.35
C ASN A 25 -9.87 -8.71 12.61
N THR A 26 -9.49 -8.34 13.83
CA THR A 26 -9.12 -6.97 14.17
C THR A 26 -7.69 -6.60 13.71
N GLY A 27 -6.84 -7.60 13.46
CA GLY A 27 -5.49 -7.43 12.94
C GLY A 27 -5.44 -6.98 11.47
N TYR A 28 -6.53 -7.17 10.71
CA TYR A 28 -6.59 -6.77 9.29
C TYR A 28 -6.95 -5.30 9.08
N GLY A 29 -7.56 -4.64 10.08
CA GLY A 29 -8.15 -3.31 9.94
C GLY A 29 -9.51 -3.34 9.23
N ALA A 30 -9.95 -2.16 8.75
CA ALA A 30 -11.22 -1.98 8.05
C ALA A 30 -11.02 -1.57 6.57
N GLY A 31 -9.81 -1.69 6.04
CA GLY A 31 -9.44 -1.24 4.70
C GLY A 31 -9.30 -2.39 3.69
N TYR A 32 -8.70 -2.06 2.53
CA TYR A 32 -8.53 -2.99 1.43
C TYR A 32 -7.83 -4.32 1.83
N PRO A 33 -6.85 -4.36 2.78
CA PRO A 33 -6.25 -5.63 3.18
C PRO A 33 -7.26 -6.60 3.82
N ALA A 34 -8.21 -6.08 4.60
CA ALA A 34 -9.28 -6.90 5.20
C ALA A 34 -10.23 -7.46 4.13
N LEU A 35 -10.58 -6.65 3.12
CA LEU A 35 -11.45 -7.06 2.02
C LEU A 35 -10.78 -8.12 1.14
N VAL A 36 -9.49 -7.95 0.83
CA VAL A 36 -8.68 -8.96 0.13
C VAL A 36 -8.60 -10.25 0.95
N ALA A 37 -8.33 -10.15 2.26
CA ALA A 37 -8.28 -11.30 3.15
C ALA A 37 -9.61 -12.07 3.18
N ALA A 38 -10.74 -11.35 3.32
CA ALA A 38 -12.07 -11.93 3.33
C ALA A 38 -12.36 -12.69 2.02
N ARG A 39 -11.97 -12.12 0.87
CA ARG A 39 -12.15 -12.77 -0.42
C ARG A 39 -11.30 -14.02 -0.57
N ILE A 40 -10.00 -13.96 -0.23
CA ILE A 40 -9.10 -15.11 -0.31
C ILE A 40 -9.58 -16.24 0.60
N PHE A 41 -9.94 -15.92 1.84
CA PHE A 41 -10.45 -16.95 2.77
C PHE A 41 -11.78 -17.54 2.30
N GLY A 42 -12.66 -16.74 1.71
CA GLY A 42 -13.95 -17.20 1.18
C GLY A 42 -13.80 -18.12 -0.03
N ASP A 43 -12.90 -17.78 -0.95
CA ASP A 43 -12.68 -18.56 -2.18
C ASP A 43 -11.85 -19.83 -1.93
N HIS A 44 -11.05 -19.87 -0.85
CA HIS A 44 -10.10 -20.95 -0.55
C HIS A 44 -10.34 -21.56 0.84
N LEU A 45 -11.59 -21.91 1.16
CA LEU A 45 -11.93 -22.51 2.43
C LEU A 45 -11.09 -23.75 2.71
N GLY A 46 -10.45 -23.76 3.90
CA GLY A 46 -9.57 -24.86 4.34
C GLY A 46 -8.18 -24.87 3.76
N ASN A 47 -7.84 -23.96 2.82
CA ASN A 47 -6.48 -23.79 2.31
C ASN A 47 -5.65 -22.88 3.22
N GLY A 48 -4.38 -23.24 3.39
CA GLY A 48 -3.51 -22.59 4.34
C GLY A 48 -2.98 -21.24 3.87
N TYR A 49 -3.76 -20.18 4.00
CA TYR A 49 -3.31 -18.81 3.85
C TYR A 49 -3.07 -18.17 5.22
N ASN A 50 -2.01 -17.36 5.30
CA ASN A 50 -1.72 -16.47 6.43
C ASN A 50 -1.58 -15.06 5.88
N ILE A 51 -2.58 -14.20 6.13
CA ILE A 51 -2.61 -12.84 5.66
C ILE A 51 -2.29 -11.91 6.84
N ILE A 52 -1.32 -11.02 6.64
CA ILE A 52 -0.79 -10.15 7.69
C ILE A 52 -0.85 -8.70 7.20
N ASN A 53 -1.46 -7.82 7.99
CA ASN A 53 -1.39 -6.38 7.79
C ASN A 53 -0.37 -5.75 8.74
N ARG A 54 0.63 -5.05 8.19
CA ARG A 54 1.67 -4.32 8.92
C ARG A 54 1.70 -2.83 8.54
N GLY A 55 0.61 -2.31 7.98
CA GLY A 55 0.44 -0.87 7.80
C GLY A 55 0.54 -0.11 9.12
N ILE A 56 1.12 1.08 9.11
CA ILE A 56 1.19 1.99 10.26
C ILE A 56 0.88 3.40 9.77
N SER A 57 -0.20 3.98 10.30
CA SER A 57 -0.65 5.33 9.96
C SER A 57 0.49 6.35 10.12
N GLY A 58 0.62 7.25 9.14
CA GLY A 58 1.64 8.28 9.12
C GLY A 58 3.00 7.84 8.57
N ASN A 59 3.23 6.54 8.30
CA ASN A 59 4.52 6.08 7.80
C ASN A 59 4.84 6.64 6.41
N ARG A 60 6.11 7.02 6.25
CA ARG A 60 6.79 7.35 4.99
C ARG A 60 7.68 6.17 4.59
N VAL A 61 8.32 6.24 3.44
CA VAL A 61 9.26 5.18 3.01
C VAL A 61 10.40 4.97 4.00
N VAL A 62 10.91 6.03 4.63
CA VAL A 62 11.97 5.98 5.65
C VAL A 62 11.52 5.22 6.91
N ASP A 63 10.26 5.36 7.30
CA ASP A 63 9.70 4.69 8.45
C ASP A 63 9.49 3.19 8.17
N LEU A 64 9.14 2.82 6.94
CA LEU A 64 9.16 1.42 6.52
C LEU A 64 10.56 0.82 6.65
N TYR A 65 11.57 1.53 6.13
CA TYR A 65 12.95 1.06 6.18
C TYR A 65 13.43 0.82 7.61
N ALA A 66 13.11 1.74 8.53
CA ALA A 66 13.52 1.65 9.95
C ALA A 66 12.98 0.38 10.66
N ARG A 67 11.79 -0.11 10.28
CA ARG A 67 11.14 -1.28 10.89
C ARG A 67 11.18 -2.53 10.02
N TRP A 68 11.83 -2.48 8.85
CA TRP A 68 11.69 -3.47 7.79
C TRP A 68 12.08 -4.88 8.20
N LYS A 69 13.20 -5.02 8.94
CA LYS A 69 13.64 -6.33 9.39
C LYS A 69 12.60 -7.04 10.25
N LYS A 70 12.03 -6.32 11.23
CA LYS A 70 11.04 -6.87 12.16
C LYS A 70 9.70 -7.14 11.49
N ASP A 71 9.21 -6.16 10.71
CA ASP A 71 7.85 -6.14 10.22
C ASP A 71 7.70 -6.72 8.80
N CYS A 72 8.80 -7.11 8.15
CA CYS A 72 8.79 -7.79 6.86
C CYS A 72 9.69 -9.03 6.83
N LEU A 73 11.01 -8.86 6.89
CA LEU A 73 11.96 -9.96 6.64
C LEU A 73 11.79 -11.11 7.63
N ASN A 74 11.65 -10.81 8.93
CA ASN A 74 11.46 -11.84 9.97
C ASN A 74 10.11 -12.57 9.85
N LEU A 75 9.14 -11.98 9.13
CA LEU A 75 7.85 -12.63 8.87
C LEU A 75 7.92 -13.61 7.70
N ASN A 76 8.97 -13.54 6.89
CA ASN A 76 9.22 -14.44 5.76
C ASN A 76 7.98 -14.62 4.85
N PRO A 77 7.44 -13.55 4.23
CA PRO A 77 6.28 -13.65 3.36
C PRO A 77 6.61 -14.29 2.01
N ASP A 78 5.64 -15.01 1.44
CA ASP A 78 5.69 -15.49 0.05
C ASP A 78 5.27 -14.39 -0.94
N VAL A 79 4.34 -13.52 -0.50
CA VAL A 79 3.86 -12.36 -1.27
C VAL A 79 3.94 -11.12 -0.39
N LEU A 80 4.56 -10.07 -0.88
CA LEU A 80 4.66 -8.78 -0.23
C LEU A 80 4.00 -7.70 -1.07
N SER A 81 2.97 -7.07 -0.51
CA SER A 81 2.28 -5.92 -1.10
C SER A 81 2.66 -4.64 -0.37
N ILE A 82 3.07 -3.60 -1.12
CA ILE A 82 3.51 -2.31 -0.55
C ILE A 82 2.69 -1.19 -1.19
N LEU A 83 2.07 -0.35 -0.36
CA LEU A 83 1.45 0.93 -0.72
C LEU A 83 2.00 2.02 0.20
N ILE A 84 2.88 2.87 -0.32
CA ILE A 84 3.58 3.91 0.44
C ILE A 84 3.92 5.10 -0.46
N GLY A 85 4.01 6.30 0.09
CA GLY A 85 4.50 7.48 -0.61
C GLY A 85 3.66 8.74 -0.42
N VAL A 86 2.39 8.63 -0.04
CA VAL A 86 1.53 9.80 0.15
C VAL A 86 1.99 10.64 1.35
N ASN A 87 2.44 10.01 2.44
CA ASN A 87 2.93 10.73 3.62
C ASN A 87 4.31 11.37 3.41
N ASP A 88 5.09 10.87 2.46
CA ASP A 88 6.34 11.47 2.04
C ASP A 88 6.10 12.89 1.48
N THR A 89 4.97 13.10 0.79
CA THR A 89 4.48 14.42 0.37
C THR A 89 3.71 15.13 1.49
N TRP A 90 2.77 14.47 2.17
CA TRP A 90 1.93 15.10 3.20
C TRP A 90 2.75 15.76 4.30
N HIS A 91 3.74 15.05 4.81
CA HIS A 91 4.59 15.57 5.89
C HIS A 91 5.45 16.75 5.43
N GLU A 92 5.83 16.83 4.13
CA GLU A 92 6.52 17.99 3.59
C GLU A 92 5.60 19.22 3.49
N LYS A 93 4.33 18.99 3.16
CA LYS A 93 3.32 20.06 3.09
C LYS A 93 2.81 20.48 4.48
N SER A 94 3.14 19.75 5.53
CA SER A 94 2.78 20.07 6.91
C SER A 94 3.73 21.11 7.53
N GLU A 95 3.34 21.68 8.68
CA GLU A 95 4.18 22.65 9.40
C GLU A 95 5.56 22.08 9.78
N SER A 96 5.64 20.78 10.05
CA SER A 96 6.89 20.12 10.45
C SER A 96 7.89 19.97 9.32
N ARG A 97 7.44 20.06 8.06
CA ARG A 97 8.24 19.83 6.85
C ARG A 97 9.14 18.61 6.96
N ASN A 98 8.55 17.52 7.42
CA ASN A 98 9.26 16.25 7.65
C ASN A 98 8.89 15.20 6.58
N GLY A 99 8.78 15.65 5.34
CA GLY A 99 8.59 14.80 4.17
C GLY A 99 9.85 14.07 3.75
N VAL A 100 9.78 13.44 2.59
CA VAL A 100 10.94 12.78 1.95
C VAL A 100 10.95 13.19 0.49
N GLU A 101 12.01 13.81 0.04
CA GLU A 101 12.17 14.25 -1.36
C GLU A 101 12.10 13.04 -2.31
N VAL A 102 11.61 13.24 -3.52
CA VAL A 102 11.38 12.15 -4.49
C VAL A 102 12.66 11.33 -4.77
N GLU A 103 13.81 11.99 -4.88
CA GLU A 103 15.10 11.32 -5.09
C GLU A 103 15.47 10.40 -3.91
N ARG A 104 15.26 10.88 -2.68
CA ARG A 104 15.50 10.10 -1.47
C ARG A 104 14.47 8.97 -1.30
N TYR A 105 13.21 9.24 -1.63
CA TYR A 105 12.16 8.24 -1.68
C TYR A 105 12.56 7.08 -2.60
N LYS A 106 13.01 7.39 -3.82
CA LYS A 106 13.50 6.38 -4.79
C LYS A 106 14.67 5.57 -4.21
N LEU A 107 15.67 6.26 -3.68
CA LEU A 107 16.86 5.60 -3.12
C LEU A 107 16.49 4.63 -2.00
N ILE A 108 15.69 5.07 -1.04
CA ILE A 108 15.33 4.26 0.14
C ILE A 108 14.41 3.11 -0.23
N TYR A 109 13.47 3.36 -1.15
CA TYR A 109 12.58 2.29 -1.62
C TYR A 109 13.36 1.22 -2.39
N ASP A 110 14.30 1.63 -3.23
CA ASP A 110 15.21 0.72 -3.94
C ASP A 110 16.05 -0.12 -2.97
N MET A 111 16.68 0.52 -1.98
CA MET A 111 17.44 -0.19 -0.92
C MET A 111 16.57 -1.21 -0.16
N LEU A 112 15.32 -0.86 0.13
CA LEU A 112 14.36 -1.71 0.81
C LEU A 112 14.02 -2.95 -0.02
N LEU A 113 13.75 -2.77 -1.31
CA LEU A 113 13.46 -3.87 -2.23
C LEU A 113 14.69 -4.75 -2.48
N GLU A 114 15.86 -4.15 -2.68
CA GLU A 114 17.12 -4.88 -2.83
C GLU A 114 17.40 -5.77 -1.62
N TRP A 115 17.26 -5.21 -0.41
CA TRP A 115 17.42 -6.00 0.83
C TRP A 115 16.43 -7.15 0.89
N THR A 116 15.18 -6.89 0.47
CA THR A 116 14.11 -7.89 0.47
C THR A 116 14.43 -9.06 -0.45
N VAL A 117 14.74 -8.81 -1.71
CA VAL A 117 15.00 -9.90 -2.69
C VAL A 117 16.31 -10.64 -2.41
N LYS A 118 17.30 -9.97 -1.81
CA LYS A 118 18.53 -10.64 -1.34
C LYS A 118 18.26 -11.58 -0.17
N THR A 119 17.35 -11.23 0.71
CA THR A 119 17.02 -12.04 1.90
C THR A 119 15.99 -13.11 1.59
N LEU A 120 15.04 -12.82 0.72
CA LEU A 120 13.90 -13.67 0.35
C LEU A 120 13.84 -13.81 -1.19
N PRO A 121 14.71 -14.63 -1.80
CA PRO A 121 14.89 -14.66 -3.26
C PRO A 121 13.64 -15.16 -4.03
N GLU A 122 12.75 -15.92 -3.38
CA GLU A 122 11.52 -16.44 -4.00
C GLU A 122 10.30 -15.53 -3.81
N ILE A 123 10.45 -14.40 -3.11
CA ILE A 123 9.35 -13.49 -2.79
C ILE A 123 8.69 -12.94 -4.07
N LYS A 124 7.36 -12.85 -4.03
CA LYS A 124 6.60 -12.14 -5.07
C LYS A 124 6.23 -10.76 -4.57
N LEU A 125 6.52 -9.75 -5.38
CA LEU A 125 6.33 -8.35 -5.02
C LEU A 125 5.10 -7.78 -5.74
N VAL A 126 4.29 -7.01 -5.01
CA VAL A 126 3.16 -6.22 -5.52
C VAL A 126 3.38 -4.79 -5.07
N LEU A 127 3.70 -3.89 -5.99
CA LEU A 127 3.93 -2.48 -5.71
C LEU A 127 2.72 -1.67 -6.19
N MET A 128 2.05 -1.04 -5.24
CA MET A 128 0.88 -0.21 -5.49
C MET A 128 1.30 1.25 -5.60
N GLU A 129 0.82 1.92 -6.64
CA GLU A 129 1.09 3.33 -6.89
C GLU A 129 0.49 4.21 -5.79
N PRO A 130 1.23 5.18 -5.19
CA PRO A 130 0.63 6.20 -4.35
C PRO A 130 -0.32 7.08 -5.17
N PHE A 131 -1.42 7.54 -4.56
CA PHE A 131 -2.48 8.25 -5.24
C PHE A 131 -3.09 9.34 -4.35
N VAL A 132 -3.68 10.34 -4.99
CA VAL A 132 -4.49 11.39 -4.36
C VAL A 132 -5.59 11.86 -5.32
N LEU A 133 -6.62 12.53 -4.77
CA LEU A 133 -7.57 13.33 -5.53
C LEU A 133 -7.56 14.76 -4.99
N GLU A 134 -7.76 15.75 -5.86
CA GLU A 134 -7.76 17.17 -5.48
C GLU A 134 -9.05 17.55 -4.73
N THR A 135 -9.14 17.08 -3.49
CA THR A 135 -10.25 17.39 -2.58
C THR A 135 -9.77 17.35 -1.13
N GLY A 136 -10.53 17.94 -0.22
CA GLY A 136 -10.24 17.92 1.21
C GLY A 136 -8.90 18.58 1.57
N ALA A 137 -7.93 17.79 1.99
CA ALA A 137 -6.59 18.26 2.38
C ALA A 137 -5.61 18.40 1.19
N VAL A 138 -5.97 17.86 0.03
CA VAL A 138 -5.10 17.80 -1.15
C VAL A 138 -5.39 18.99 -2.07
N SER A 139 -4.36 19.77 -2.38
CA SER A 139 -4.37 20.86 -3.35
C SER A 139 -3.57 20.50 -4.60
N ALA A 140 -3.78 21.24 -5.69
CA ALA A 140 -3.18 20.96 -7.00
C ALA A 140 -1.65 20.84 -6.99
N ASP A 141 -0.97 21.49 -6.04
CA ASP A 141 0.50 21.43 -5.90
C ASP A 141 1.04 20.09 -5.37
N TRP A 142 0.16 19.17 -4.92
CA TRP A 142 0.57 17.80 -4.57
C TRP A 142 0.70 16.90 -5.80
N LEU A 143 -0.15 17.14 -6.81
CA LEU A 143 -0.31 16.23 -7.95
C LEU A 143 1.00 15.92 -8.69
N PRO A 144 1.88 16.91 -9.01
CA PRO A 144 3.14 16.62 -9.68
C PRO A 144 4.04 15.69 -8.87
N GLU A 145 4.19 15.95 -7.58
CA GLU A 145 5.07 15.17 -6.70
C GLU A 145 4.54 13.73 -6.49
N ILE A 146 3.23 13.56 -6.37
CA ILE A 146 2.62 12.22 -6.30
C ILE A 146 2.81 11.47 -7.62
N ALA A 147 2.67 12.13 -8.77
CA ALA A 147 2.92 11.53 -10.08
C ALA A 147 4.38 11.09 -10.24
N GLU A 148 5.36 11.89 -9.78
CA GLU A 148 6.77 11.52 -9.78
C GLU A 148 7.03 10.28 -8.91
N ARG A 149 6.40 10.19 -7.71
CA ARG A 149 6.49 8.99 -6.86
C ARG A 149 5.84 7.78 -7.53
N GLY A 150 4.72 7.96 -8.20
CA GLY A 150 4.08 6.91 -9.00
C GLY A 150 5.01 6.36 -10.09
N ALA A 151 5.71 7.25 -10.79
CA ALA A 151 6.72 6.88 -11.79
C ALA A 151 7.88 6.10 -11.17
N VAL A 152 8.36 6.50 -9.99
CA VAL A 152 9.38 5.75 -9.24
C VAL A 152 8.90 4.34 -8.90
N VAL A 153 7.68 4.19 -8.38
CA VAL A 153 7.12 2.87 -8.03
C VAL A 153 7.02 1.98 -9.26
N LYS A 154 6.61 2.53 -10.40
CA LYS A 154 6.55 1.80 -11.68
C LYS A 154 7.92 1.34 -12.14
N GLU A 155 8.93 2.23 -12.12
CA GLU A 155 10.33 1.90 -12.45
C GLU A 155 10.88 0.79 -11.55
N LEU A 156 10.63 0.88 -10.24
CA LEU A 156 11.05 -0.15 -9.29
C LEU A 156 10.32 -1.47 -9.51
N ALA A 157 9.05 -1.44 -9.87
CA ALA A 157 8.30 -2.65 -10.20
C ALA A 157 8.91 -3.36 -11.42
N GLU A 158 9.29 -2.63 -12.46
CA GLU A 158 9.99 -3.17 -13.63
C GLU A 158 11.37 -3.74 -13.23
N LYS A 159 12.16 -3.00 -12.45
CA LYS A 159 13.50 -3.43 -11.99
C LYS A 159 13.47 -4.74 -11.20
N TYR A 160 12.48 -4.92 -10.34
CA TYR A 160 12.38 -6.08 -9.45
C TYR A 160 11.40 -7.15 -9.93
N ASN A 161 10.92 -7.06 -11.18
CA ASN A 161 9.92 -7.97 -11.75
C ASN A 161 8.70 -8.14 -10.84
N ALA A 162 8.24 -7.02 -10.28
CA ALA A 162 7.08 -6.94 -9.41
C ALA A 162 5.80 -6.66 -10.20
N ILE A 163 4.66 -7.05 -9.65
CA ILE A 163 3.35 -6.59 -10.16
C ILE A 163 3.20 -5.11 -9.78
N PHE A 164 2.96 -4.25 -10.77
CA PHE A 164 2.58 -2.86 -10.57
C PHE A 164 1.06 -2.69 -10.62
N ILE A 165 0.48 -2.02 -9.62
CA ILE A 165 -0.95 -1.66 -9.62
C ILE A 165 -1.07 -0.14 -9.80
N PRO A 166 -1.62 0.35 -10.93
CA PRO A 166 -1.74 1.78 -11.26
C PRO A 166 -2.90 2.41 -10.48
N CYS A 167 -2.72 2.59 -9.16
CA CYS A 167 -3.80 3.00 -8.27
C CYS A 167 -4.30 4.42 -8.55
N GLN A 168 -3.45 5.35 -9.02
CA GLN A 168 -3.88 6.72 -9.34
C GLN A 168 -4.96 6.71 -10.43
N GLN A 169 -4.74 5.99 -11.52
CA GLN A 169 -5.73 5.90 -12.60
C GLN A 169 -7.01 5.20 -12.13
N ILE A 170 -6.86 4.10 -11.38
CA ILE A 170 -7.99 3.31 -10.88
C ILE A 170 -8.88 4.15 -9.95
N ILE A 171 -8.28 4.92 -9.05
CA ILE A 171 -8.99 5.80 -8.11
C ILE A 171 -9.66 6.96 -8.86
N SER A 172 -8.97 7.58 -9.83
CA SER A 172 -9.53 8.65 -10.65
C SER A 172 -10.74 8.19 -11.48
N ASP A 173 -10.66 7.00 -12.09
CA ASP A 173 -11.78 6.41 -12.84
C ASP A 173 -12.98 6.10 -11.93
N ALA A 174 -12.71 5.63 -10.71
CA ALA A 174 -13.75 5.37 -9.73
C ALA A 174 -14.44 6.66 -9.27
N ALA A 175 -13.69 7.73 -9.02
CA ALA A 175 -14.22 9.04 -8.66
C ALA A 175 -15.07 9.64 -9.78
N ALA A 176 -14.58 9.58 -11.01
CA ALA A 176 -15.34 10.03 -12.19
C ALA A 176 -16.67 9.26 -12.33
N LYS A 177 -16.64 7.94 -12.10
CA LYS A 177 -17.84 7.10 -12.12
C LYS A 177 -18.80 7.39 -10.96
N ALA A 178 -18.27 7.70 -9.79
CA ALA A 178 -19.05 8.04 -8.60
C ALA A 178 -19.67 9.45 -8.69
N GLY A 179 -19.08 10.33 -9.51
CA GLY A 179 -19.53 11.70 -9.72
C GLY A 179 -19.01 12.70 -8.67
N ALA A 180 -18.19 12.27 -7.72
CA ALA A 180 -17.53 13.14 -6.75
C ALA A 180 -16.29 12.45 -6.12
N ASP A 181 -15.23 13.22 -5.93
CA ASP A 181 -13.95 12.71 -5.42
C ASP A 181 -14.03 12.26 -3.97
N ASP A 182 -14.74 12.99 -3.12
CA ASP A 182 -14.91 12.73 -1.69
C ASP A 182 -15.71 11.44 -1.40
N LEU A 183 -16.48 10.95 -2.37
CA LEU A 183 -17.11 9.63 -2.28
C LEU A 183 -16.10 8.50 -2.33
N ILE A 184 -14.95 8.70 -2.95
CA ILE A 184 -13.87 7.71 -3.06
C ILE A 184 -12.77 8.00 -2.05
N LEU A 185 -12.24 9.23 -2.01
CA LEU A 185 -11.24 9.67 -1.03
C LEU A 185 -11.81 10.83 -0.20
N ARG A 186 -12.08 10.59 1.09
CA ARG A 186 -12.79 11.54 1.97
C ARG A 186 -12.10 12.89 2.10
N ASP A 187 -10.77 12.89 2.12
CA ASP A 187 -9.92 14.06 2.33
C ASP A 187 -8.87 14.22 1.23
N GLY A 188 -9.07 13.53 0.13
CA GLY A 188 -8.15 13.49 -1.00
C GLY A 188 -7.08 12.41 -0.90
N VAL A 189 -6.95 11.74 0.26
CA VAL A 189 -5.96 10.68 0.52
C VAL A 189 -6.60 9.40 1.04
N HIS A 190 -7.42 9.51 2.09
CA HIS A 190 -7.93 8.33 2.80
C HIS A 190 -9.20 7.78 2.13
N PRO A 191 -9.15 6.50 1.70
CA PRO A 191 -10.30 5.90 1.04
C PRO A 191 -11.52 5.80 1.94
N SER A 192 -12.69 6.05 1.36
CA SER A 192 -13.97 5.65 1.92
C SER A 192 -14.13 4.12 1.87
N VAL A 193 -15.25 3.59 2.36
CA VAL A 193 -15.56 2.16 2.18
C VAL A 193 -15.56 1.78 0.69
N MET A 194 -16.09 2.67 -0.20
CA MET A 194 -16.06 2.45 -1.65
C MET A 194 -14.62 2.48 -2.19
N GLY A 195 -13.81 3.45 -1.78
CA GLY A 195 -12.40 3.54 -2.19
C GLY A 195 -11.59 2.32 -1.77
N HIS A 196 -11.80 1.82 -0.56
CA HIS A 196 -11.17 0.58 -0.11
C HIS A 196 -11.62 -0.64 -0.91
N GLN A 197 -12.90 -0.72 -1.30
CA GLN A 197 -13.36 -1.80 -2.17
C GLN A 197 -12.73 -1.72 -3.55
N VAL A 198 -12.62 -0.52 -4.14
CA VAL A 198 -11.93 -0.30 -5.43
C VAL A 198 -10.47 -0.78 -5.36
N LEU A 199 -9.74 -0.46 -4.29
CA LEU A 199 -8.36 -0.94 -4.10
C LEU A 199 -8.29 -2.46 -3.92
N ALA A 200 -9.22 -3.07 -3.19
CA ALA A 200 -9.27 -4.51 -3.00
C ALA A 200 -9.53 -5.25 -4.33
N ASP A 201 -10.50 -4.77 -5.12
CA ASP A 201 -10.81 -5.34 -6.43
C ASP A 201 -9.62 -5.21 -7.40
N ALA A 202 -8.93 -4.06 -7.38
CA ALA A 202 -7.71 -3.85 -8.13
C ALA A 202 -6.62 -4.85 -7.70
N TRP A 203 -6.37 -4.98 -6.41
CA TRP A 203 -5.38 -5.93 -5.90
C TRP A 203 -5.67 -7.36 -6.35
N LEU A 204 -6.90 -7.82 -6.18
CA LEU A 204 -7.34 -9.16 -6.61
C LEU A 204 -7.24 -9.36 -8.12
N LYS A 205 -7.55 -8.32 -8.91
CA LYS A 205 -7.42 -8.37 -10.37
C LYS A 205 -5.97 -8.50 -10.84
N TYR A 206 -5.05 -7.72 -10.26
CA TYR A 206 -3.66 -7.66 -10.71
C TYR A 206 -2.79 -8.75 -10.08
N ALA A 207 -2.98 -9.04 -8.80
CA ALA A 207 -2.17 -9.96 -8.02
C ALA A 207 -2.83 -11.32 -7.75
N GLY A 208 -4.06 -11.54 -8.22
CA GLY A 208 -4.82 -12.77 -8.00
C GLY A 208 -4.12 -14.04 -8.50
N SER A 209 -3.29 -13.95 -9.54
CA SER A 209 -2.49 -15.08 -10.03
C SER A 209 -1.39 -15.54 -9.05
N LEU A 210 -1.12 -14.75 -8.01
CA LEU A 210 -0.16 -15.09 -6.95
C LEU A 210 -0.80 -15.88 -5.79
N ILE A 211 -2.13 -16.09 -5.83
CA ILE A 211 -2.88 -16.74 -4.75
C ILE A 211 -3.07 -18.23 -4.98
#